data_89b5bc6f2df64e348aeb0e03bef19c5b
#
_entry.id   89b5bc6f2df64e348aeb0e03bef19c5b
#
_cell.length_a   1.000
_cell.length_b   1.000
_cell.length_c   1.000
_cell.angle_alpha   90.00
_cell.angle_beta   90.00
_cell.angle_gamma   90.00
#
_symmetry.space_group_name_H-M   'P 1'
#
loop_
_entity.id
_entity.type
_entity.pdbx_description
1 polymer ?
#
loop_
_entity_poly.entity_id
_entity_poly.type
_entity_poly.pdbx_seq_one_letter_code
_entity_poly.pdbx_strand_id
1 'polypeptide(L)'
;VSAESLCYMAGYGIQDASLALVGQAVGANRRDMAKNFAWLCTGMGIGIMALTGVGMYIFAPNLMGIFTADAAVIALGAQVLRIEALAEPMFGASIVASGAMQGAGDSTGCFVLNLVSMWGIRLTLASLLAPHFGLVGVWMAMSFELTMRGVLFLVRLVRGRWLDKGALA
;
A
#
# COMPACT_ATOMS: atom_id res chain seq x y z
N VAL A 1 10.49 10.43 1.29
CA VAL A 1 10.02 10.02 -0.04
C VAL A 1 11.07 9.17 -0.75
N SER A 2 12.32 9.65 -0.98
CA SER A 2 13.32 8.88 -1.77
C SER A 2 13.77 7.58 -1.08
N ALA A 3 13.93 7.57 0.25
CA ALA A 3 14.27 6.36 1.00
C ALA A 3 13.13 5.34 1.02
N GLU A 4 11.91 5.83 1.14
CA GLU A 4 10.67 5.07 1.14
C GLU A 4 10.39 4.44 -0.24
N SER A 5 10.67 5.15 -1.34
CA SER A 5 10.41 4.65 -2.69
C SER A 5 11.15 3.36 -3.02
N LEU A 6 12.30 3.09 -2.39
CA LEU A 6 13.01 1.83 -2.54
C LEU A 6 12.21 0.64 -1.99
N CYS A 7 11.42 0.86 -0.94
CA CYS A 7 10.63 -0.21 -0.32
C CYS A 7 9.42 -0.56 -1.17
N TYR A 8 8.63 0.42 -1.60
CA TYR A 8 7.40 0.12 -2.32
C TYR A 8 7.58 -0.25 -3.79
N MET A 9 8.75 -0.04 -4.38
CA MET A 9 9.03 -0.52 -5.74
C MET A 9 8.87 -2.04 -5.88
N ALA A 10 9.26 -2.80 -4.86
CA ALA A 10 9.02 -4.24 -4.83
C ALA A 10 7.51 -4.56 -4.83
N GLY A 11 6.71 -3.78 -4.11
CA GLY A 11 5.26 -3.89 -4.10
C GLY A 11 4.62 -3.68 -5.47
N TYR A 12 5.08 -2.68 -6.23
CA TYR A 12 4.59 -2.41 -7.58
C TYR A 12 4.92 -3.55 -8.56
N GLY A 13 6.10 -4.14 -8.46
CA GLY A 13 6.43 -5.33 -9.28
C GLY A 13 5.48 -6.50 -9.05
N ILE A 14 5.09 -6.75 -7.80
CA ILE A 14 4.10 -7.77 -7.46
C ILE A 14 2.69 -7.35 -7.91
N GLN A 15 2.35 -6.08 -7.86
CA GLN A 15 1.10 -5.53 -8.37
C GLN A 15 0.93 -5.84 -9.85
N ASP A 16 1.95 -5.58 -10.67
CA ASP A 16 1.92 -5.84 -12.11
C ASP A 16 1.77 -7.32 -12.40
N ALA A 17 2.47 -8.18 -11.67
CA ALA A 17 2.30 -9.62 -11.75
C ALA A 17 0.87 -10.06 -11.37
N SER A 18 0.32 -9.50 -10.30
CA SER A 18 -1.05 -9.77 -9.84
C SER A 18 -2.08 -9.36 -10.88
N LEU A 19 -1.93 -8.17 -11.46
CA LEU A 19 -2.78 -7.64 -12.53
C LEU A 19 -2.78 -8.59 -13.74
N ALA A 20 -1.61 -9.04 -14.18
CA ALA A 20 -1.48 -9.93 -15.33
C ALA A 20 -2.09 -11.32 -15.07
N LEU A 21 -1.75 -11.95 -13.94
CA LEU A 21 -2.22 -13.30 -13.59
C LEU A 21 -3.73 -13.34 -13.37
N VAL A 22 -4.28 -12.37 -12.65
CA VAL A 22 -5.73 -12.28 -12.41
C VAL A 22 -6.45 -11.97 -13.71
N GLY A 23 -5.94 -11.04 -14.53
CA GLY A 23 -6.52 -10.72 -15.83
C GLY A 23 -6.58 -11.92 -16.77
N GLN A 24 -5.52 -12.72 -16.84
CA GLN A 24 -5.49 -13.95 -17.62
C GLN A 24 -6.49 -15.00 -17.10
N ALA A 25 -6.58 -15.17 -15.78
CA ALA A 25 -7.51 -16.13 -15.17
C ALA A 25 -8.97 -15.72 -15.39
N VAL A 26 -9.29 -14.42 -15.30
CA VAL A 26 -10.63 -13.89 -15.60
C VAL A 26 -10.95 -14.05 -17.09
N GLY A 27 -10.02 -13.71 -17.98
CA GLY A 27 -10.17 -13.90 -19.43
C GLY A 27 -10.38 -15.37 -19.83
N ALA A 28 -9.78 -16.32 -19.10
CA ALA A 28 -10.02 -17.75 -19.25
C ALA A 28 -11.31 -18.25 -18.58
N ASN A 29 -12.13 -17.36 -18.00
CA ASN A 29 -13.34 -17.65 -17.23
C ASN A 29 -13.11 -18.58 -16.03
N ARG A 30 -11.89 -18.55 -15.44
CA ARG A 30 -11.50 -19.36 -14.28
C ARG A 30 -11.46 -18.51 -12.99
N ARG A 31 -12.64 -18.19 -12.46
CA ARG A 31 -12.81 -17.33 -11.28
C ARG A 31 -12.11 -17.87 -10.03
N ASP A 32 -12.05 -19.19 -9.84
CA ASP A 32 -11.37 -19.80 -8.70
C ASP A 32 -9.85 -19.56 -8.77
N MET A 33 -9.26 -19.68 -9.96
CA MET A 33 -7.84 -19.36 -10.15
C MET A 33 -7.57 -17.88 -9.96
N ALA A 34 -8.45 -17.00 -10.43
CA ALA A 34 -8.32 -15.56 -10.22
C ALA A 34 -8.29 -15.19 -8.72
N LYS A 35 -9.17 -15.80 -7.91
CA LYS A 35 -9.15 -15.63 -6.45
C LYS A 35 -7.85 -16.12 -5.84
N ASN A 36 -7.40 -17.32 -6.21
CA ASN A 36 -6.19 -17.91 -5.68
C ASN A 36 -4.95 -17.05 -6.01
N PHE A 37 -4.83 -16.57 -7.24
CA PHE A 37 -3.75 -15.67 -7.65
C PHE A 37 -3.81 -14.35 -6.91
N ALA A 38 -5.00 -13.75 -6.75
CA ALA A 38 -5.16 -12.51 -6.02
C ALA A 38 -4.70 -12.65 -4.56
N TRP A 39 -5.07 -13.74 -3.88
CA TRP A 39 -4.65 -14.02 -2.51
C TRP A 39 -3.17 -14.33 -2.40
N LEU A 40 -2.64 -15.16 -3.29
CA LEU A 40 -1.23 -15.52 -3.30
C LEU A 40 -0.35 -14.27 -3.51
N CYS A 41 -0.64 -13.47 -4.53
CA CYS A 41 0.12 -12.25 -4.82
C CYS A 41 -0.01 -11.23 -3.67
N THR A 42 -1.21 -11.06 -3.10
CA THR A 42 -1.42 -10.15 -1.96
C THR A 42 -0.63 -10.61 -0.74
N GLY A 43 -0.63 -11.91 -0.43
CA GLY A 43 0.17 -12.48 0.65
C GLY A 43 1.67 -12.30 0.44
N MET A 44 2.17 -12.51 -0.78
CA MET A 44 3.57 -12.23 -1.15
C MET A 44 3.89 -10.74 -1.00
N GLY A 45 3.01 -9.87 -1.45
CA GLY A 45 3.16 -8.42 -1.32
C GLY A 45 3.27 -7.98 0.14
N ILE A 46 2.38 -8.47 1.00
CA ILE A 46 2.44 -8.22 2.45
C ILE A 46 3.77 -8.71 3.03
N GLY A 47 4.20 -9.92 2.68
CA GLY A 47 5.43 -10.52 3.21
C GLY A 47 6.69 -9.75 2.81
N ILE A 48 6.82 -9.39 1.53
CA ILE A 48 7.97 -8.64 1.02
C ILE A 48 7.98 -7.22 1.58
N MET A 49 6.83 -6.54 1.60
CA MET A 49 6.73 -5.19 2.16
C MET A 49 6.93 -5.18 3.68
N ALA A 50 6.53 -6.23 4.39
CA ALA A 50 6.85 -6.38 5.81
C ALA A 50 8.36 -6.54 6.02
N LEU A 51 9.03 -7.34 5.19
CA LEU A 51 10.48 -7.55 5.29
C LEU A 51 11.26 -6.26 5.00
N THR A 52 10.90 -5.53 3.93
CA THR A 52 11.49 -4.24 3.60
C THR A 52 11.18 -3.18 4.66
N GLY A 53 9.96 -3.19 5.22
CA GLY A 53 9.56 -2.32 6.33
C GLY A 53 10.38 -2.56 7.60
N VAL A 54 10.63 -3.83 7.97
CA VAL A 54 11.53 -4.16 9.08
C VAL A 54 12.95 -3.66 8.81
N GLY A 55 13.46 -3.85 7.60
CA GLY A 55 14.76 -3.31 7.19
C GLY A 55 14.79 -1.79 7.32
N MET A 56 13.78 -1.08 6.82
CA MET A 56 13.67 0.37 6.92
C MET A 56 13.58 0.84 8.38
N TYR A 57 12.86 0.12 9.24
CA TYR A 57 12.74 0.45 10.66
C TYR A 57 14.09 0.37 11.39
N ILE A 58 14.86 -0.70 11.13
CA ILE A 58 16.17 -0.94 11.78
C ILE A 58 17.22 0.05 11.26
N PHE A 59 17.29 0.23 9.93
CA PHE A 59 18.31 1.03 9.28
C PHE A 59 17.89 2.49 9.02
N ALA A 60 16.77 2.95 9.60
CA ALA A 60 16.24 4.30 9.39
C ALA A 60 17.29 5.42 9.54
N PRO A 61 18.14 5.48 10.59
CA PRO A 61 19.17 6.52 10.71
C PRO A 61 20.22 6.45 9.60
N ASN A 62 20.63 5.22 9.23
CA ASN A 62 21.65 5.00 8.20
C ASN A 62 21.12 5.40 6.82
N LEU A 63 19.86 5.06 6.53
CA LEU A 63 19.18 5.47 5.30
C LEU A 63 19.08 6.99 5.19
N MET A 64 18.72 7.67 6.28
CA MET A 64 18.69 9.13 6.29
C MET A 64 20.07 9.75 6.14
N GLY A 65 21.10 9.13 6.70
CA GLY A 65 22.50 9.57 6.58
C GLY A 65 23.05 9.56 5.14
N ILE A 66 22.45 8.78 4.23
CA ILE A 66 22.79 8.79 2.80
C ILE A 66 22.33 10.08 2.12
N PHE A 67 21.22 10.66 2.59
CA PHE A 67 20.60 11.84 1.96
C PHE A 67 21.00 13.18 2.59
N THR A 68 21.46 13.17 3.84
CA THR A 68 21.85 14.39 4.57
C THR A 68 22.91 14.10 5.63
N ALA A 69 23.75 15.11 5.91
CA ALA A 69 24.72 15.08 6.99
C ALA A 69 24.23 15.80 8.27
N ASP A 70 23.07 16.47 8.22
CA ASP A 70 22.51 17.19 9.36
C ASP A 70 21.90 16.22 10.37
N ALA A 71 22.46 16.17 11.57
CA ALA A 71 22.06 15.28 12.64
C ALA A 71 20.60 15.50 13.10
N ALA A 72 20.09 16.73 13.09
CA ALA A 72 18.72 17.05 13.45
C ALA A 72 17.73 16.50 12.40
N VAL A 73 18.08 16.64 11.12
CA VAL A 73 17.28 16.11 10.00
C VAL A 73 17.30 14.60 9.99
N ILE A 74 18.45 13.97 10.29
CA ILE A 74 18.56 12.50 10.42
C ILE A 74 17.67 11.99 11.53
N ALA A 75 17.68 12.61 12.70
CA ALA A 75 16.88 12.18 13.84
C ALA A 75 15.38 12.27 13.54
N LEU A 76 14.91 13.39 13.00
CA LEU A 76 13.51 13.58 12.63
C LEU A 76 13.09 12.63 11.49
N GLY A 77 13.91 12.51 10.46
CA GLY A 77 13.66 11.62 9.33
C GLY A 77 13.61 10.14 9.73
N ALA A 78 14.50 9.70 10.63
CA ALA A 78 14.48 8.34 11.15
C ALA A 78 13.20 8.04 11.97
N GLN A 79 12.71 9.01 12.75
CA GLN A 79 11.44 8.88 13.46
C GLN A 79 10.27 8.71 12.48
N VAL A 80 10.23 9.54 11.45
CA VAL A 80 9.21 9.50 10.39
C VAL A 80 9.25 8.17 9.65
N LEU A 81 10.42 7.69 9.21
CA LEU A 81 10.58 6.40 8.52
C LEU A 81 10.13 5.22 9.39
N ARG A 82 10.34 5.27 10.68
CA ARG A 82 9.88 4.22 11.61
C ARG A 82 8.36 4.17 11.72
N ILE A 83 7.69 5.33 11.70
CA ILE A 83 6.22 5.41 11.69
C ILE A 83 5.69 4.80 10.39
N GLU A 84 6.28 5.14 9.26
CA GLU A 84 5.93 4.63 7.94
C GLU A 84 6.14 3.11 7.84
N ALA A 85 7.26 2.60 8.34
CA ALA A 85 7.61 1.18 8.30
C ALA A 85 6.53 0.27 8.91
N LEU A 86 5.77 0.76 9.89
CA LEU A 86 4.66 0.02 10.49
C LEU A 86 3.45 -0.12 9.54
N ALA A 87 3.27 0.82 8.62
CA ALA A 87 2.19 0.79 7.64
C ALA A 87 2.54 0.01 6.36
N GLU A 88 3.83 -0.25 6.11
CA GLU A 88 4.33 -0.92 4.90
C GLU A 88 3.63 -2.24 4.56
N PRO A 89 3.37 -3.18 5.50
CA PRO A 89 2.68 -4.43 5.18
C PRO A 89 1.27 -4.20 4.65
N MET A 90 0.52 -3.26 5.25
CA MET A 90 -0.85 -2.92 4.83
C MET A 90 -0.86 -2.11 3.54
N PHE A 91 0.16 -1.28 3.34
CA PHE A 91 0.36 -0.60 2.07
C PHE A 91 0.62 -1.60 0.94
N GLY A 92 1.48 -2.60 1.16
CA GLY A 92 1.70 -3.71 0.24
C GLY A 92 0.41 -4.45 -0.11
N ALA A 93 -0.44 -4.74 0.90
CA ALA A 93 -1.75 -5.32 0.67
C ALA A 93 -2.62 -4.46 -0.25
N SER A 94 -2.65 -3.13 -0.02
CA SER A 94 -3.46 -2.21 -0.85
C SER A 94 -2.98 -2.15 -2.29
N ILE A 95 -1.65 -2.07 -2.51
CA ILE A 95 -1.04 -2.00 -3.84
C ILE A 95 -1.37 -3.26 -4.63
N VAL A 96 -1.05 -4.44 -4.07
CA VAL A 96 -1.18 -5.71 -4.80
C VAL A 96 -2.65 -6.11 -4.99
N ALA A 97 -3.50 -5.93 -3.97
CA ALA A 97 -4.94 -6.18 -4.11
C ALA A 97 -5.59 -5.25 -5.14
N SER A 98 -5.15 -3.99 -5.24
CA SER A 98 -5.64 -3.09 -6.28
C SER A 98 -5.26 -3.57 -7.68
N GLY A 99 -4.04 -4.11 -7.86
CA GLY A 99 -3.61 -4.74 -9.11
C GLY A 99 -4.48 -5.92 -9.50
N ALA A 100 -4.79 -6.82 -8.54
CA ALA A 100 -5.69 -7.95 -8.75
C ALA A 100 -7.08 -7.50 -9.22
N MET A 101 -7.66 -6.49 -8.58
CA MET A 101 -8.98 -5.97 -8.93
C MET A 101 -9.00 -5.27 -10.29
N GLN A 102 -7.94 -4.51 -10.61
CA GLN A 102 -7.77 -3.88 -11.92
C GLN A 102 -7.63 -4.94 -13.03
N GLY A 103 -6.88 -6.02 -12.77
CA GLY A 103 -6.79 -7.16 -13.67
C GLY A 103 -8.14 -7.84 -13.95
N ALA A 104 -9.05 -7.82 -12.96
CA ALA A 104 -10.42 -8.29 -13.12
C ALA A 104 -11.40 -7.25 -13.71
N GLY A 105 -10.93 -6.06 -14.09
CA GLY A 105 -11.76 -4.98 -14.67
C GLY A 105 -12.43 -4.05 -13.66
N ASP A 106 -12.19 -4.20 -12.34
CA ASP A 106 -12.77 -3.33 -11.30
C ASP A 106 -11.91 -2.08 -11.02
N SER A 107 -11.49 -1.37 -12.06
CA SER A 107 -10.69 -0.14 -11.93
C SER A 107 -11.45 0.98 -11.22
N THR A 108 -12.74 1.12 -11.49
CA THR A 108 -13.59 2.15 -10.86
C THR A 108 -13.69 1.96 -9.35
N GLY A 109 -13.82 0.71 -8.88
CA GLY A 109 -13.85 0.41 -7.45
C GLY A 109 -12.54 0.76 -6.75
N CYS A 110 -11.41 0.45 -7.38
CA CYS A 110 -10.08 0.83 -6.88
C CYS A 110 -9.91 2.35 -6.84
N PHE A 111 -10.33 3.06 -7.89
CA PHE A 111 -10.27 4.52 -7.93
C PHE A 111 -11.06 5.16 -6.79
N VAL A 112 -12.32 4.75 -6.59
CA VAL A 112 -13.19 5.30 -5.53
C VAL A 112 -12.59 5.03 -4.14
N LEU A 113 -12.08 3.82 -3.88
CA LEU A 113 -11.45 3.50 -2.60
C LEU A 113 -10.21 4.37 -2.34
N ASN A 114 -9.35 4.54 -3.34
CA ASN A 114 -8.18 5.41 -3.22
C ASN A 114 -8.57 6.87 -3.01
N LEU A 115 -9.56 7.37 -3.76
CA LEU A 115 -10.05 8.74 -3.64
C LEU A 115 -10.62 9.00 -2.23
N VAL A 116 -11.51 8.14 -1.76
CA VAL A 116 -12.13 8.28 -0.43
C VAL A 116 -11.09 8.17 0.69
N SER A 117 -10.13 7.25 0.58
CA SER A 117 -9.07 7.10 1.56
C SER A 117 -8.17 8.33 1.60
N MET A 118 -7.70 8.79 0.44
CA MET A 118 -6.75 9.90 0.36
C MET A 118 -7.39 11.24 0.74
N TRP A 119 -8.58 11.54 0.22
CA TRP A 119 -9.25 12.82 0.49
C TRP A 119 -10.03 12.81 1.81
N GLY A 120 -10.72 11.72 2.12
CA GLY A 120 -11.54 11.62 3.33
C GLY A 120 -10.71 11.40 4.58
N ILE A 121 -9.76 10.48 4.57
CA ILE A 121 -9.01 10.09 5.77
C ILE A 121 -7.72 10.90 5.89
N ARG A 122 -6.86 10.86 4.86
CA ARG A 122 -5.52 11.46 4.92
C ARG A 122 -5.56 12.97 5.15
N LEU A 123 -6.32 13.72 4.31
CA LEU A 123 -6.37 15.18 4.41
C LEU A 123 -7.03 15.63 5.71
N THR A 124 -8.11 14.96 6.13
CA THR A 124 -8.78 15.29 7.39
C THR A 124 -7.88 15.05 8.59
N LEU A 125 -7.23 13.89 8.68
CA LEU A 125 -6.31 13.59 9.78
C LEU A 125 -5.06 14.47 9.75
N ALA A 126 -4.50 14.74 8.57
CA ALA A 126 -3.35 15.63 8.44
C ALA A 126 -3.68 17.06 8.92
N SER A 127 -4.86 17.60 8.57
CA SER A 127 -5.28 18.93 9.01
C SER A 127 -5.51 19.02 10.52
N LEU A 128 -5.91 17.91 11.15
CA LEU A 128 -6.11 17.85 12.61
C LEU A 128 -4.80 17.65 13.38
N LEU A 129 -3.89 16.81 12.85
CA LEU A 129 -2.65 16.44 13.55
C LEU A 129 -1.49 17.40 13.29
N ALA A 130 -1.44 18.04 12.11
CA ALA A 130 -0.36 18.96 11.76
C ALA A 130 -0.20 20.14 12.74
N PRO A 131 -1.26 20.80 13.25
CA PRO A 131 -1.11 21.90 14.22
C PRO A 131 -0.52 21.47 15.56
N HIS A 132 -0.70 20.19 15.95
CA HIS A 132 -0.26 19.68 17.25
C HIS A 132 1.12 19.02 17.21
N PHE A 133 1.43 18.30 16.13
CA PHE A 133 2.63 17.46 16.01
C PHE A 133 3.54 17.86 14.85
N GLY A 134 3.21 18.93 14.11
CA GLY A 134 4.00 19.39 12.97
C GLY A 134 4.15 18.30 11.89
N LEU A 135 5.37 18.14 11.39
CA LEU A 135 5.68 17.16 10.34
C LEU A 135 5.36 15.71 10.76
N VAL A 136 5.67 15.34 11.99
CA VAL A 136 5.39 13.98 12.50
C VAL A 136 3.90 13.68 12.48
N GLY A 137 3.03 14.66 12.79
CA GLY A 137 1.58 14.52 12.73
C GLY A 137 1.06 14.21 11.32
N VAL A 138 1.64 14.84 10.31
CA VAL A 138 1.30 14.58 8.90
C VAL A 138 1.65 13.14 8.52
N TRP A 139 2.82 12.65 8.94
CA TRP A 139 3.25 11.28 8.66
C TRP A 139 2.46 10.24 9.45
N MET A 140 2.05 10.55 10.67
CA MET A 140 1.12 9.69 11.42
C MET A 140 -0.23 9.56 10.70
N ALA A 141 -0.77 10.67 10.17
CA ALA A 141 -2.00 10.66 9.38
C ALA A 141 -1.85 9.81 8.11
N MET A 142 -0.70 9.92 7.44
CA MET A 142 -0.38 9.14 6.24
C MET A 142 -0.28 7.64 6.57
N SER A 143 0.46 7.27 7.60
CA SER A 143 0.62 5.88 8.04
C SER A 143 -0.71 5.24 8.44
N PHE A 144 -1.55 5.98 9.15
CA PHE A 144 -2.90 5.55 9.51
C PHE A 144 -3.77 5.32 8.26
N GLU A 145 -3.75 6.28 7.32
CA GLU A 145 -4.49 6.17 6.06
C GLU A 145 -4.05 4.96 5.24
N LEU A 146 -2.73 4.73 5.10
CA LEU A 146 -2.19 3.57 4.39
C LEU A 146 -2.66 2.24 5.00
N THR A 147 -2.70 2.17 6.34
CA THR A 147 -3.20 1.00 7.06
C THR A 147 -4.69 0.80 6.80
N MET A 148 -5.50 1.85 6.93
CA MET A 148 -6.95 1.78 6.67
C MET A 148 -7.24 1.42 5.22
N ARG A 149 -6.49 1.96 4.28
CA ARG A 149 -6.61 1.62 2.85
C ARG A 149 -6.31 0.14 2.61
N GLY A 150 -5.25 -0.38 3.22
CA GLY A 150 -4.94 -1.82 3.17
C GLY A 150 -6.09 -2.68 3.66
N VAL A 151 -6.68 -2.33 4.81
CA VAL A 151 -7.85 -3.03 5.35
C VAL A 151 -9.04 -2.95 4.40
N LEU A 152 -9.34 -1.80 3.83
CA LEU A 152 -10.46 -1.63 2.88
C LEU A 152 -10.29 -2.49 1.63
N PHE A 153 -9.09 -2.54 1.07
CA PHE A 153 -8.79 -3.40 -0.09
C PHE A 153 -8.88 -4.89 0.27
N LEU A 154 -8.38 -5.30 1.44
CA LEU A 154 -8.51 -6.69 1.92
C LEU A 154 -9.97 -7.08 2.13
N VAL A 155 -10.78 -6.23 2.76
CA VAL A 155 -12.22 -6.47 2.94
C VAL A 155 -12.92 -6.63 1.59
N ARG A 156 -12.57 -5.78 0.60
CA ARG A 156 -13.13 -5.90 -0.74
C ARG A 156 -12.67 -7.18 -1.43
N LEU A 157 -11.41 -7.59 -1.25
CA LEU A 157 -10.86 -8.84 -1.78
C LEU A 157 -11.63 -10.05 -1.23
N VAL A 158 -11.87 -10.09 0.09
CA VAL A 158 -12.66 -11.14 0.77
C VAL A 158 -14.09 -11.21 0.24
N ARG A 159 -14.74 -10.06 0.04
CA ARG A 159 -16.14 -10.00 -0.43
C ARG A 159 -16.32 -10.52 -1.86
N GLY A 160 -15.28 -10.59 -2.67
CA GLY A 160 -15.30 -11.19 -4.00
C GLY A 160 -16.11 -10.46 -5.08
N ARG A 161 -16.80 -9.37 -4.76
CA ARG A 161 -17.65 -8.60 -5.70
C ARG A 161 -16.89 -7.99 -6.88
N TRP A 162 -15.58 -7.89 -6.77
CA TRP A 162 -14.71 -7.38 -7.82
C TRP A 162 -14.62 -8.33 -9.03
N LEU A 163 -14.92 -9.63 -8.85
CA LEU A 163 -14.96 -10.61 -9.93
C LEU A 163 -16.25 -10.54 -10.76
N ASP A 164 -17.32 -9.99 -10.21
CA ASP A 164 -18.61 -9.92 -10.91
C ASP A 164 -18.62 -8.84 -12.00
N LYS A 165 -17.75 -7.84 -11.89
CA LYS A 165 -17.66 -6.75 -12.87
C LYS A 165 -16.93 -7.14 -14.15
N GLY A 166 -15.97 -8.04 -14.07
CA GLY A 166 -15.23 -8.55 -15.24
C GLY A 166 -16.05 -9.49 -16.14
N ALA A 167 -17.25 -9.91 -15.71
CA ALA A 167 -18.15 -10.75 -16.49
C ALA A 167 -19.13 -9.94 -17.38
N LEU A 168 -19.09 -8.60 -17.29
CA LEU A 168 -20.00 -7.72 -18.04
C LEU A 168 -19.31 -6.99 -19.21
N ALA A 169 -18.05 -7.30 -19.48
CA ALA A 169 -17.27 -6.84 -20.62
C ALA A 169 -16.93 -8.02 -21.55
#